data_d193996e78bd30834a577d6b7df54a7e
#
_entry.id   d193996e78bd30834a577d6b7df54a7e
#
_cell.length_a   1.000
_cell.length_b   1.000
_cell.length_c   1.000
_cell.angle_alpha   90.00
_cell.angle_beta   90.00
_cell.angle_gamma   90.00
#
_symmetry.space_group_name_H-M   'P 1'
#
loop_
_entity.id
_entity.type
_entity.pdbx_description
1 polymer ?
#
loop_
_entity_poly.entity_id
_entity_poly.type
_entity_poly.pdbx_seq_one_letter_code
_entity_poly.pdbx_strand_id
1 'polypeptide(L)'
;MKKIRIYILSLLSAILILNSCTGKDEAKTTEDKATKPIYFAWYGPLTGDAKQYGDTEKIAVELALKDINDAGNGVLGGRKVIVDFYDDKNDAKEAVNIANKIVAEKKYLAVVGGFGSTPSMAAAPIYEKAKIINYSPTSSHADFSSLGKFMFRNTPTQQIETTQYADYVYTKLGIKSVAILNVNDDWGNNIAKIFTNEFIKLGGKITDLQTYIPNQTSDFTPMISKAKTTNPEAFFPVAYYQDSANIVRQAKNLDFNVQMILSSSTLKQELIDLARDIVEGAFIMNAYSPDINTPEFIRVIGEYTKRTGKQGDAFVMQTYDVVKQLATAVDMAGSDDPVVVRETLANMKGYNALSGPYNMNELGDAVRSLVPMFIKNGKFTRIDD
;
A
#
# COMPACT_ATOMS: atom_id res chain seq x y z
N MET A 1 -79.43 35.97 31.17
CA MET A 1 -78.19 36.19 30.42
C MET A 1 -76.96 35.81 31.26
N LYS A 2 -76.81 34.53 31.67
CA LYS A 2 -75.69 34.07 32.51
C LYS A 2 -75.32 32.60 32.25
N LYS A 3 -75.56 32.08 31.05
CA LYS A 3 -75.23 30.64 30.70
C LYS A 3 -74.42 30.40 29.41
N ILE A 4 -73.85 31.47 28.79
CA ILE A 4 -73.13 31.33 27.51
C ILE A 4 -71.60 31.59 27.69
N ARG A 5 -71.08 31.87 28.89
CA ARG A 5 -69.67 32.20 29.12
C ARG A 5 -68.80 31.03 29.59
N ILE A 6 -69.34 29.82 29.80
CA ILE A 6 -68.57 28.68 30.37
C ILE A 6 -68.14 27.68 29.31
N TYR A 7 -68.65 27.70 28.08
CA TYR A 7 -68.31 26.72 27.02
C TYR A 7 -67.22 27.17 26.07
N ILE A 8 -66.69 28.42 26.17
CA ILE A 8 -65.66 28.92 25.31
C ILE A 8 -64.25 28.70 25.92
N LEU A 9 -64.12 28.41 27.22
CA LEU A 9 -62.84 28.20 27.90
C LEU A 9 -62.39 26.74 27.91
N SER A 10 -63.29 25.79 27.55
CA SER A 10 -62.89 24.34 27.49
C SER A 10 -62.47 23.86 26.09
N LEU A 11 -62.58 24.68 25.04
CA LEU A 11 -62.15 24.31 23.68
C LEU A 11 -60.75 24.83 23.33
N LEU A 12 -60.16 25.72 24.14
CA LEU A 12 -58.78 26.23 23.91
C LEU A 12 -57.71 25.40 24.60
N SER A 13 -58.09 24.43 25.47
CA SER A 13 -57.12 23.56 26.18
C SER A 13 -56.84 22.24 25.45
N ALA A 14 -57.58 21.91 24.38
CA ALA A 14 -57.43 20.63 23.64
C ALA A 14 -56.57 20.76 22.39
N ILE A 15 -56.12 21.94 21.97
CA ILE A 15 -55.30 22.15 20.75
C ILE A 15 -53.80 22.25 21.04
N LEU A 16 -53.39 22.25 22.31
CA LEU A 16 -51.96 22.41 22.70
C LEU A 16 -51.24 21.06 23.00
N ILE A 17 -51.87 19.90 22.79
CA ILE A 17 -51.27 18.59 23.11
C ILE A 17 -50.92 17.76 21.85
N LEU A 18 -51.19 18.24 20.62
CA LEU A 18 -50.95 17.45 19.37
C LEU A 18 -49.72 17.89 18.56
N ASN A 19 -48.84 18.77 19.08
CA ASN A 19 -47.65 19.21 18.38
C ASN A 19 -46.31 18.77 19.08
N SER A 20 -46.34 17.73 19.91
CA SER A 20 -45.17 17.31 20.68
C SER A 20 -44.62 15.92 20.29
N CYS A 21 -45.01 15.37 19.14
CA CYS A 21 -44.53 14.01 18.74
C CYS A 21 -43.75 13.90 17.43
N THR A 22 -43.37 14.99 16.76
CA THR A 22 -42.60 14.92 15.52
C THR A 22 -41.16 15.44 15.59
N GLY A 23 -40.74 15.96 16.77
CA GLY A 23 -39.43 16.57 16.92
C GLY A 23 -38.36 15.70 17.60
N LYS A 24 -38.69 14.49 18.09
CA LYS A 24 -37.72 13.66 18.82
C LYS A 24 -37.00 12.59 17.98
N ASP A 25 -37.59 12.18 16.86
CA ASP A 25 -36.99 11.12 16.07
C ASP A 25 -35.94 11.62 15.05
N GLU A 26 -36.09 12.85 14.54
CA GLU A 26 -35.07 13.45 13.67
C GLU A 26 -33.84 13.93 14.43
N ALA A 27 -34.01 14.44 15.66
CA ALA A 27 -32.88 14.85 16.51
C ALA A 27 -32.08 13.64 17.02
N LYS A 28 -32.75 12.51 17.29
CA LYS A 28 -32.10 11.27 17.71
C LYS A 28 -31.32 10.62 16.56
N THR A 29 -31.82 10.69 15.33
CA THR A 29 -31.13 10.16 14.15
C THR A 29 -29.94 11.01 13.72
N THR A 30 -29.95 12.31 13.93
CA THR A 30 -28.81 13.21 13.64
C THR A 30 -27.73 13.14 14.71
N GLU A 31 -28.06 13.07 15.99
CA GLU A 31 -27.09 12.85 17.06
C GLU A 31 -26.42 11.47 16.98
N ASP A 32 -27.18 10.43 16.63
CA ASP A 32 -26.66 9.06 16.46
C ASP A 32 -25.70 8.92 15.27
N LYS A 33 -25.89 9.69 14.20
CA LYS A 33 -24.96 9.73 13.07
C LYS A 33 -23.68 10.48 13.36
N ALA A 34 -23.73 11.56 14.12
CA ALA A 34 -22.58 12.39 14.45
C ALA A 34 -21.58 11.70 15.39
N THR A 35 -21.98 10.62 16.08
CA THR A 35 -21.15 9.91 17.05
C THR A 35 -20.64 8.55 16.54
N LYS A 36 -21.22 7.97 15.47
CA LYS A 36 -20.80 6.67 14.95
C LYS A 36 -19.42 6.73 14.35
N PRO A 37 -18.51 5.80 14.69
CA PRO A 37 -17.21 5.71 14.07
C PRO A 37 -17.29 5.51 12.55
N ILE A 38 -16.24 5.91 11.84
CA ILE A 38 -15.99 5.52 10.46
C ILE A 38 -15.14 4.25 10.47
N TYR A 39 -15.59 3.22 9.78
CA TYR A 39 -14.89 1.93 9.72
C TYR A 39 -14.12 1.79 8.41
N PHE A 40 -12.84 1.51 8.54
CA PHE A 40 -12.01 0.95 7.47
C PHE A 40 -11.67 -0.49 7.84
N ALA A 41 -11.34 -1.30 6.85
CA ALA A 41 -10.70 -2.59 7.05
C ALA A 41 -9.26 -2.50 6.53
N TRP A 42 -8.36 -3.27 7.10
CA TRP A 42 -7.04 -3.55 6.54
C TRP A 42 -6.91 -5.05 6.31
N TYR A 43 -6.38 -5.47 5.16
CA TYR A 43 -5.98 -6.84 4.92
C TYR A 43 -4.59 -6.92 4.34
N GLY A 44 -3.84 -7.95 4.77
CA GLY A 44 -2.47 -8.21 4.37
C GLY A 44 -1.89 -9.37 5.20
N PRO A 45 -0.62 -9.73 4.98
CA PRO A 45 -0.02 -10.90 5.61
C PRO A 45 0.36 -10.64 7.08
N LEU A 46 -0.41 -11.19 8.02
CA LEU A 46 -0.04 -11.20 9.45
C LEU A 46 0.60 -12.53 9.87
N THR A 47 0.56 -13.53 9.00
CA THR A 47 1.24 -14.82 9.16
C THR A 47 1.91 -15.24 7.84
N GLY A 48 2.76 -16.29 7.88
CA GLY A 48 3.52 -16.77 6.72
C GLY A 48 4.77 -15.94 6.41
N ASP A 49 5.38 -16.18 5.25
CA ASP A 49 6.69 -15.64 4.90
C ASP A 49 6.68 -14.12 4.64
N ALA A 50 5.53 -13.57 4.23
CA ALA A 50 5.36 -12.14 4.04
C ALA A 50 4.97 -11.37 5.32
N LYS A 51 4.87 -12.04 6.48
CA LYS A 51 4.42 -11.48 7.76
C LYS A 51 5.11 -10.15 8.10
N GLN A 52 6.42 -10.05 7.85
CA GLN A 52 7.19 -8.86 8.22
C GLN A 52 6.68 -7.59 7.51
N TYR A 53 6.17 -7.71 6.29
CA TYR A 53 5.54 -6.59 5.57
C TYR A 53 4.20 -6.21 6.23
N GLY A 54 3.36 -7.20 6.54
CA GLY A 54 2.08 -6.96 7.20
C GLY A 54 2.23 -6.36 8.61
N ASP A 55 3.22 -6.82 9.40
CA ASP A 55 3.53 -6.20 10.68
C ASP A 55 3.92 -4.72 10.53
N THR A 56 4.73 -4.40 9.51
CA THR A 56 5.12 -3.03 9.19
C THR A 56 3.91 -2.16 8.84
N GLU A 57 3.06 -2.65 7.92
CA GLU A 57 1.85 -1.93 7.52
C GLU A 57 0.87 -1.75 8.67
N LYS A 58 0.66 -2.78 9.51
CA LYS A 58 -0.22 -2.70 10.68
C LYS A 58 0.21 -1.61 11.64
N ILE A 59 1.50 -1.53 11.97
CA ILE A 59 2.03 -0.46 12.84
C ILE A 59 1.84 0.91 12.19
N ALA A 60 2.03 1.03 10.87
CA ALA A 60 1.80 2.29 10.15
C ALA A 60 0.33 2.73 10.20
N VAL A 61 -0.63 1.78 10.07
CA VAL A 61 -2.06 2.05 10.28
C VAL A 61 -2.31 2.57 11.70
N GLU A 62 -1.75 1.92 12.73
CA GLU A 62 -1.92 2.34 14.12
C GLU A 62 -1.35 3.74 14.40
N LEU A 63 -0.21 4.09 13.79
CA LEU A 63 0.37 5.43 13.87
C LEU A 63 -0.53 6.48 13.21
N ALA A 64 -1.05 6.19 12.02
CA ALA A 64 -1.98 7.07 11.32
C ALA A 64 -3.29 7.26 12.11
N LEU A 65 -3.84 6.19 12.69
CA LEU A 65 -5.04 6.27 13.52
C LEU A 65 -4.83 7.12 14.78
N LYS A 66 -3.66 7.03 15.42
CA LYS A 66 -3.32 7.90 16.54
C LYS A 66 -3.35 9.38 16.13
N ASP A 67 -2.76 9.70 14.98
CA ASP A 67 -2.73 11.07 14.50
C ASP A 67 -4.12 11.58 14.04
N ILE A 68 -4.96 10.72 13.49
CA ILE A 68 -6.32 11.07 13.10
C ILE A 68 -7.21 11.26 14.32
N ASN A 69 -7.20 10.27 15.22
CA ASN A 69 -8.18 10.19 16.31
C ASN A 69 -7.84 11.04 17.53
N ASP A 70 -6.55 11.22 17.83
CA ASP A 70 -6.08 11.91 19.03
C ASP A 70 -5.67 13.36 18.68
N ALA A 71 -4.67 13.53 17.82
CA ALA A 71 -4.18 14.84 17.42
C ALA A 71 -5.16 15.57 16.49
N GLY A 72 -5.80 14.85 15.55
CA GLY A 72 -6.75 15.38 14.58
C GLY A 72 -8.20 15.44 15.07
N ASN A 73 -8.47 14.92 16.27
CA ASN A 73 -9.81 14.86 16.86
C ASN A 73 -10.86 14.10 15.99
N GLY A 74 -10.43 13.10 15.24
CA GLY A 74 -11.30 12.30 14.35
C GLY A 74 -11.59 12.98 13.00
N VAL A 75 -12.63 12.51 12.33
CA VAL A 75 -13.14 13.03 11.04
C VAL A 75 -14.61 13.45 11.17
N LEU A 76 -15.13 14.22 10.22
CA LEU A 76 -16.54 14.67 10.18
C LEU A 76 -17.01 15.26 11.52
N GLY A 77 -16.19 16.14 12.09
CA GLY A 77 -16.52 16.84 13.32
C GLY A 77 -16.35 16.01 14.60
N GLY A 78 -15.46 15.01 14.61
CA GLY A 78 -15.07 14.28 15.82
C GLY A 78 -15.38 12.78 15.80
N ARG A 79 -15.83 12.22 14.67
CA ARG A 79 -16.06 10.78 14.52
C ARG A 79 -14.71 10.03 14.48
N LYS A 80 -14.56 9.04 15.33
CA LYS A 80 -13.34 8.20 15.34
C LYS A 80 -13.26 7.33 14.10
N VAL A 81 -12.06 7.17 13.57
CA VAL A 81 -11.74 6.16 12.55
C VAL A 81 -11.32 4.88 13.24
N ILE A 82 -11.92 3.76 12.88
CA ILE A 82 -11.59 2.42 13.40
C ILE A 82 -11.16 1.56 12.22
N VAL A 83 -10.08 0.79 12.40
CA VAL A 83 -9.60 -0.18 11.40
C VAL A 83 -9.63 -1.58 11.99
N ASP A 84 -10.34 -2.48 11.33
CA ASP A 84 -10.31 -3.91 11.62
C ASP A 84 -9.26 -4.60 10.75
N PHE A 85 -8.48 -5.52 11.34
CA PHE A 85 -7.35 -6.18 10.68
C PHE A 85 -7.69 -7.62 10.29
N TYR A 86 -7.33 -8.01 9.07
CA TYR A 86 -7.54 -9.34 8.51
C TYR A 86 -6.24 -9.90 7.92
N ASP A 87 -5.96 -11.17 8.22
CA ASP A 87 -4.78 -11.89 7.74
C ASP A 87 -5.10 -12.64 6.44
N ASP A 88 -4.58 -12.16 5.31
CA ASP A 88 -4.72 -12.82 4.01
C ASP A 88 -3.57 -13.78 3.70
N LYS A 89 -2.55 -13.85 4.54
CA LYS A 89 -1.35 -14.69 4.37
C LYS A 89 -0.62 -14.46 3.04
N ASN A 90 -0.89 -13.35 2.37
CA ASN A 90 -0.49 -13.07 0.99
C ASN A 90 -1.04 -14.11 -0.02
N ASP A 91 -2.24 -14.65 0.23
CA ASP A 91 -2.89 -15.69 -0.54
C ASP A 91 -4.18 -15.17 -1.20
N ALA A 92 -4.36 -15.46 -2.50
CA ALA A 92 -5.50 -14.99 -3.28
C ALA A 92 -6.85 -15.49 -2.75
N LYS A 93 -6.92 -16.74 -2.31
CA LYS A 93 -8.15 -17.36 -1.83
C LYS A 93 -8.56 -16.76 -0.48
N GLU A 94 -7.59 -16.56 0.41
CA GLU A 94 -7.86 -15.90 1.69
C GLU A 94 -8.30 -14.45 1.48
N ALA A 95 -7.67 -13.70 0.57
CA ALA A 95 -8.09 -12.34 0.22
C ALA A 95 -9.54 -12.28 -0.31
N VAL A 96 -9.94 -13.23 -1.15
CA VAL A 96 -11.32 -13.36 -1.63
C VAL A 96 -12.29 -13.66 -0.49
N ASN A 97 -11.94 -14.56 0.44
CA ASN A 97 -12.75 -14.87 1.62
C ASN A 97 -12.95 -13.64 2.51
N ILE A 98 -11.87 -12.90 2.75
CA ILE A 98 -11.87 -11.66 3.53
C ILE A 98 -12.72 -10.59 2.83
N ALA A 99 -12.57 -10.41 1.53
CA ALA A 99 -13.36 -9.44 0.77
C ALA A 99 -14.87 -9.71 0.88
N ASN A 100 -15.30 -10.97 0.72
CA ASN A 100 -16.69 -11.35 0.89
C ASN A 100 -17.18 -11.09 2.32
N LYS A 101 -16.36 -11.36 3.35
CA LYS A 101 -16.71 -11.08 4.75
C LYS A 101 -16.87 -9.57 4.98
N ILE A 102 -15.91 -8.74 4.53
CA ILE A 102 -15.96 -7.27 4.65
C ILE A 102 -17.24 -6.72 4.00
N VAL A 103 -17.57 -7.17 2.79
CA VAL A 103 -18.79 -6.76 2.08
C VAL A 103 -20.05 -7.15 2.84
N ALA A 104 -20.08 -8.36 3.42
CA ALA A 104 -21.24 -8.85 4.18
C ALA A 104 -21.51 -8.07 5.47
N GLU A 105 -20.49 -7.52 6.10
CA GLU A 105 -20.62 -6.73 7.34
C GLU A 105 -21.23 -5.33 7.12
N LYS A 106 -21.24 -4.82 5.91
CA LYS A 106 -21.92 -3.56 5.50
C LYS A 106 -21.59 -2.32 6.34
N LYS A 107 -20.41 -2.30 6.99
CA LYS A 107 -20.00 -1.19 7.87
C LYS A 107 -18.79 -0.42 7.32
N TYR A 108 -18.02 -1.02 6.40
CA TYR A 108 -16.77 -0.45 5.95
C TYR A 108 -16.96 0.53 4.79
N LEU A 109 -16.41 1.72 4.94
CA LEU A 109 -16.33 2.74 3.91
C LEU A 109 -15.21 2.40 2.91
N ALA A 110 -14.07 1.97 3.44
CA ALA A 110 -12.87 1.71 2.67
C ALA A 110 -12.10 0.50 3.20
N VAL A 111 -11.25 -0.04 2.33
CA VAL A 111 -10.29 -1.09 2.66
C VAL A 111 -8.88 -0.57 2.33
N VAL A 112 -7.98 -0.65 3.29
CA VAL A 112 -6.54 -0.43 3.14
C VAL A 112 -5.92 -1.79 2.88
N GLY A 113 -5.38 -2.02 1.67
CA GLY A 113 -4.80 -3.33 1.33
C GLY A 113 -5.04 -3.71 -0.13
N GLY A 114 -4.58 -4.84 -0.63
CA GLY A 114 -3.65 -5.80 -0.01
C GLY A 114 -2.20 -5.41 -0.23
N PHE A 115 -1.33 -6.14 0.45
CA PHE A 115 0.12 -6.03 0.29
C PHE A 115 0.57 -6.54 -1.08
N GLY A 116 0.37 -7.80 -1.37
CA GLY A 116 0.80 -8.42 -2.63
C GLY A 116 -0.16 -8.17 -3.79
N SER A 117 0.36 -8.19 -5.02
CA SER A 117 -0.47 -7.98 -6.20
C SER A 117 -1.46 -9.12 -6.43
N THR A 118 -1.08 -10.37 -6.24
CA THR A 118 -1.95 -11.54 -6.41
C THR A 118 -3.21 -11.49 -5.53
N PRO A 119 -3.12 -11.30 -4.19
CA PRO A 119 -4.32 -11.16 -3.36
C PRO A 119 -5.12 -9.90 -3.69
N SER A 120 -4.46 -8.78 -4.02
CA SER A 120 -5.13 -7.54 -4.38
C SER A 120 -5.96 -7.67 -5.65
N MET A 121 -5.40 -8.28 -6.70
CA MET A 121 -6.09 -8.52 -7.97
C MET A 121 -7.30 -9.44 -7.79
N ALA A 122 -7.19 -10.46 -6.94
CA ALA A 122 -8.26 -11.41 -6.67
C ALA A 122 -9.44 -10.77 -5.90
N ALA A 123 -9.16 -9.88 -4.95
CA ALA A 123 -10.17 -9.22 -4.11
C ALA A 123 -10.84 -8.03 -4.80
N ALA A 124 -10.14 -7.33 -5.69
CA ALA A 124 -10.58 -6.07 -6.30
C ALA A 124 -11.99 -6.12 -6.95
N PRO A 125 -12.37 -7.14 -7.74
CA PRO A 125 -13.70 -7.20 -8.35
C PRO A 125 -14.85 -7.27 -7.33
N ILE A 126 -14.58 -7.81 -6.13
CA ILE A 126 -15.57 -7.94 -5.05
C ILE A 126 -15.81 -6.56 -4.43
N TYR A 127 -14.76 -5.79 -4.15
CA TYR A 127 -14.85 -4.43 -3.63
C TYR A 127 -15.46 -3.47 -4.64
N GLU A 128 -15.08 -3.55 -5.93
CA GLU A 128 -15.65 -2.73 -7.01
C GLU A 128 -17.17 -2.93 -7.08
N LYS A 129 -17.65 -4.19 -7.13
CA LYS A 129 -19.07 -4.53 -7.16
C LYS A 129 -19.83 -4.00 -5.95
N ALA A 130 -19.19 -4.01 -4.78
CA ALA A 130 -19.77 -3.53 -3.53
C ALA A 130 -19.66 -2.00 -3.35
N LYS A 131 -18.94 -1.30 -4.23
CA LYS A 131 -18.64 0.12 -4.13
C LYS A 131 -17.89 0.47 -2.83
N ILE A 132 -16.99 -0.39 -2.40
CA ILE A 132 -16.08 -0.15 -1.27
C ILE A 132 -14.74 0.32 -1.86
N ILE A 133 -14.22 1.45 -1.37
CA ILE A 133 -12.91 1.94 -1.79
C ILE A 133 -11.85 0.92 -1.36
N ASN A 134 -11.08 0.39 -2.31
CA ASN A 134 -9.90 -0.43 -2.02
C ASN A 134 -8.65 0.39 -2.36
N TYR A 135 -7.97 0.88 -1.33
CA TYR A 135 -6.77 1.68 -1.48
C TYR A 135 -5.56 0.87 -1.02
N SER A 136 -4.83 0.28 -1.97
CA SER A 136 -3.62 -0.47 -1.66
C SER A 136 -2.43 0.46 -1.44
N PRO A 137 -1.69 0.31 -0.34
CA PRO A 137 -0.43 1.01 -0.15
C PRO A 137 0.68 0.52 -1.09
N THR A 138 0.69 -0.78 -1.46
CA THR A 138 1.88 -1.44 -2.00
C THR A 138 1.65 -2.30 -3.24
N SER A 139 0.40 -2.68 -3.57
CA SER A 139 0.10 -3.47 -4.77
C SER A 139 0.44 -2.69 -6.04
N SER A 140 1.46 -3.13 -6.77
CA SER A 140 2.02 -2.41 -7.92
C SER A 140 1.66 -3.00 -9.28
N HIS A 141 0.92 -4.15 -9.36
CA HIS A 141 0.55 -4.76 -10.66
C HIS A 141 -0.10 -3.73 -11.60
N ALA A 142 0.36 -3.72 -12.87
CA ALA A 142 -0.05 -2.67 -13.82
C ALA A 142 -1.56 -2.53 -13.97
N ASP A 143 -2.30 -3.63 -13.92
CA ASP A 143 -3.74 -3.66 -14.19
C ASP A 143 -4.62 -3.44 -12.95
N PHE A 144 -4.05 -3.30 -11.73
CA PHE A 144 -4.85 -3.24 -10.49
C PHE A 144 -5.91 -2.13 -10.52
N SER A 145 -5.52 -0.90 -10.82
CA SER A 145 -6.45 0.24 -10.81
C SER A 145 -7.43 0.22 -11.98
N SER A 146 -7.11 -0.52 -13.07
CA SER A 146 -8.03 -0.72 -14.20
C SER A 146 -9.16 -1.71 -13.91
N LEU A 147 -9.09 -2.45 -12.80
CA LEU A 147 -10.14 -3.38 -12.39
C LEU A 147 -11.42 -2.70 -11.91
N GLY A 148 -11.36 -1.39 -11.61
CA GLY A 148 -12.53 -0.64 -11.22
C GLY A 148 -12.24 0.78 -10.75
N LYS A 149 -13.31 1.57 -10.63
CA LYS A 149 -13.23 2.98 -10.22
C LYS A 149 -12.98 3.16 -8.71
N PHE A 150 -13.22 2.12 -7.92
CA PHE A 150 -12.99 2.11 -6.48
C PHE A 150 -11.61 1.58 -6.09
N MET A 151 -10.76 1.28 -7.09
CA MET A 151 -9.40 0.78 -6.89
C MET A 151 -8.39 1.95 -6.93
N PHE A 152 -7.62 2.11 -5.86
CA PHE A 152 -6.58 3.13 -5.71
C PHE A 152 -5.28 2.50 -5.21
N ARG A 153 -4.13 3.10 -5.56
CA ARG A 153 -2.83 2.68 -5.01
C ARG A 153 -1.93 3.86 -4.69
N ASN A 154 -1.10 3.70 -3.67
CA ASN A 154 -0.10 4.70 -3.25
C ASN A 154 1.33 4.31 -3.67
N THR A 155 1.49 3.39 -4.59
CA THR A 155 2.78 3.01 -5.17
C THR A 155 2.75 3.25 -6.68
N PRO A 156 3.89 3.52 -7.33
CA PRO A 156 3.97 3.53 -8.79
C PRO A 156 3.49 2.20 -9.38
N THR A 157 2.96 2.24 -10.60
CA THR A 157 2.66 1.01 -11.32
C THR A 157 3.95 0.29 -11.69
N GLN A 158 3.92 -1.04 -11.73
CA GLN A 158 5.05 -1.83 -12.22
C GLN A 158 5.51 -1.39 -13.62
N GLN A 159 4.58 -0.94 -14.48
CA GLN A 159 4.95 -0.45 -15.80
C GLN A 159 5.88 0.77 -15.69
N ILE A 160 5.52 1.74 -14.85
CA ILE A 160 6.34 2.96 -14.64
C ILE A 160 7.66 2.60 -13.95
N GLU A 161 7.57 1.86 -12.86
CA GLU A 161 8.72 1.48 -12.05
C GLU A 161 9.73 0.66 -12.86
N THR A 162 9.29 -0.44 -13.48
CA THR A 162 10.18 -1.38 -14.16
C THR A 162 10.74 -0.80 -15.45
N THR A 163 10.00 0.08 -16.13
CA THR A 163 10.54 0.81 -17.27
C THR A 163 11.71 1.71 -16.86
N GLN A 164 11.57 2.44 -15.73
CA GLN A 164 12.65 3.27 -15.19
C GLN A 164 13.85 2.42 -14.75
N TYR A 165 13.61 1.23 -14.15
CA TYR A 165 14.70 0.29 -13.83
C TYR A 165 15.47 -0.15 -15.07
N ALA A 166 14.77 -0.59 -16.12
CA ALA A 166 15.41 -1.05 -17.35
C ALA A 166 16.23 0.08 -18.00
N ASP A 167 15.65 1.29 -18.05
CA ASP A 167 16.33 2.46 -18.60
C ASP A 167 17.60 2.79 -17.80
N TYR A 168 17.50 2.89 -16.48
CA TYR A 168 18.63 3.26 -15.62
C TYR A 168 19.74 2.21 -15.69
N VAL A 169 19.39 0.93 -15.62
CA VAL A 169 20.33 -0.18 -15.72
C VAL A 169 21.08 -0.15 -17.05
N TYR A 170 20.37 0.11 -18.16
CA TYR A 170 20.98 0.13 -19.48
C TYR A 170 21.78 1.42 -19.75
N THR A 171 21.20 2.59 -19.42
CA THR A 171 21.77 3.88 -19.83
C THR A 171 22.76 4.45 -18.80
N LYS A 172 22.47 4.32 -17.51
CA LYS A 172 23.27 4.93 -16.43
C LYS A 172 24.29 3.96 -15.85
N LEU A 173 23.90 2.71 -15.58
CA LEU A 173 24.85 1.68 -15.11
C LEU A 173 25.66 1.08 -16.27
N GLY A 174 25.25 1.29 -17.52
CA GLY A 174 25.95 0.80 -18.71
C GLY A 174 25.85 -0.72 -18.94
N ILE A 175 25.00 -1.42 -18.19
CA ILE A 175 24.81 -2.87 -18.25
C ILE A 175 24.07 -3.25 -19.54
N LYS A 176 24.58 -4.25 -20.28
CA LYS A 176 24.03 -4.67 -21.56
C LYS A 176 23.47 -6.09 -21.54
N SER A 177 23.76 -6.87 -20.49
CA SER A 177 23.28 -8.24 -20.36
C SER A 177 22.88 -8.56 -18.92
N VAL A 178 21.67 -9.14 -18.75
CA VAL A 178 21.06 -9.43 -17.44
C VAL A 178 20.52 -10.85 -17.44
N ALA A 179 20.78 -11.60 -16.36
CA ALA A 179 20.04 -12.81 -16.02
C ALA A 179 18.98 -12.46 -14.96
N ILE A 180 17.78 -13.05 -15.07
CA ILE A 180 16.64 -12.78 -14.18
C ILE A 180 16.22 -14.07 -13.49
N LEU A 181 15.96 -14.01 -12.19
CA LEU A 181 15.30 -15.04 -11.40
C LEU A 181 14.12 -14.44 -10.65
N ASN A 182 12.89 -14.76 -11.05
CA ASN A 182 11.71 -14.16 -10.45
C ASN A 182 10.86 -15.14 -9.63
N VAL A 183 10.21 -14.63 -8.59
CA VAL A 183 9.16 -15.36 -7.88
C VAL A 183 7.96 -15.61 -8.79
N ASN A 184 7.37 -16.81 -8.71
CA ASN A 184 6.21 -17.20 -9.52
C ASN A 184 4.90 -16.73 -8.86
N ASP A 185 4.66 -15.44 -8.90
CA ASP A 185 3.40 -14.81 -8.57
C ASP A 185 3.10 -13.68 -9.58
N ASP A 186 1.93 -13.06 -9.52
CA ASP A 186 1.56 -12.01 -10.49
C ASP A 186 2.51 -10.83 -10.44
N TRP A 187 3.04 -10.49 -9.24
CA TRP A 187 3.98 -9.41 -9.06
C TRP A 187 5.32 -9.71 -9.75
N GLY A 188 5.94 -10.83 -9.43
CA GLY A 188 7.25 -11.19 -9.95
C GLY A 188 7.25 -11.46 -11.45
N ASN A 189 6.23 -12.19 -11.92
CA ASN A 189 6.09 -12.51 -13.34
C ASN A 189 5.89 -11.25 -14.20
N ASN A 190 5.10 -10.27 -13.71
CA ASN A 190 4.86 -9.04 -14.46
C ASN A 190 6.11 -8.14 -14.49
N ILE A 191 6.86 -8.02 -13.39
CA ILE A 191 8.14 -7.28 -13.37
C ILE A 191 9.13 -7.91 -14.36
N ALA A 192 9.33 -9.23 -14.30
CA ALA A 192 10.25 -9.93 -15.20
C ALA A 192 9.88 -9.71 -16.67
N LYS A 193 8.59 -9.76 -17.00
CA LYS A 193 8.06 -9.51 -18.35
C LYS A 193 8.32 -8.07 -18.81
N ILE A 194 7.99 -7.08 -17.98
CA ILE A 194 8.17 -5.66 -18.33
C ILE A 194 9.64 -5.35 -18.49
N PHE A 195 10.48 -5.75 -17.51
CA PHE A 195 11.93 -5.53 -17.58
C PHE A 195 12.54 -6.13 -18.84
N THR A 196 12.20 -7.38 -19.16
CA THR A 196 12.66 -8.06 -20.35
C THR A 196 12.32 -7.27 -21.61
N ASN A 197 11.06 -6.86 -21.76
CA ASN A 197 10.60 -6.15 -22.94
C ASN A 197 11.30 -4.79 -23.09
N GLU A 198 11.35 -4.00 -22.01
CA GLU A 198 11.94 -2.66 -22.06
C GLU A 198 13.46 -2.72 -22.24
N PHE A 199 14.13 -3.66 -21.55
CA PHE A 199 15.58 -3.83 -21.67
C PHE A 199 16.01 -4.26 -23.08
N ILE A 200 15.24 -5.15 -23.72
CA ILE A 200 15.48 -5.57 -25.13
C ILE A 200 15.23 -4.39 -26.09
N LYS A 201 14.18 -3.57 -25.88
CA LYS A 201 13.93 -2.37 -26.72
C LYS A 201 15.11 -1.40 -26.69
N LEU A 202 15.80 -1.27 -25.55
CA LEU A 202 17.00 -0.44 -25.39
C LEU A 202 18.24 -1.06 -26.07
N GLY A 203 18.16 -2.29 -26.55
CA GLY A 203 19.29 -3.04 -27.14
C GLY A 203 20.03 -3.98 -26.15
N GLY A 204 19.48 -4.15 -24.94
CA GLY A 204 20.00 -5.07 -23.95
C GLY A 204 19.67 -6.52 -24.26
N LYS A 205 20.32 -7.45 -23.57
CA LYS A 205 20.16 -8.90 -23.72
C LYS A 205 19.74 -9.53 -22.39
N ILE A 206 18.65 -10.29 -22.38
CA ILE A 206 18.34 -11.20 -21.28
C ILE A 206 19.03 -12.54 -21.60
N THR A 207 19.99 -12.90 -20.76
CA THR A 207 20.83 -14.09 -21.00
C THR A 207 20.21 -15.36 -20.45
N ASP A 208 19.44 -15.23 -19.35
CA ASP A 208 18.68 -16.31 -18.71
C ASP A 208 17.45 -15.70 -18.01
N LEU A 209 16.34 -16.43 -18.02
CA LEU A 209 15.12 -16.08 -17.32
C LEU A 209 14.56 -17.35 -16.68
N GLN A 210 14.51 -17.36 -15.36
CA GLN A 210 14.01 -18.47 -14.57
C GLN A 210 13.00 -17.99 -13.53
N THR A 211 12.13 -18.90 -13.12
CA THR A 211 11.06 -18.63 -12.15
C THR A 211 11.11 -19.67 -11.05
N TYR A 212 10.95 -19.25 -9.78
CA TYR A 212 10.88 -20.15 -8.64
C TYR A 212 9.52 -20.08 -7.94
N ILE A 213 9.13 -21.16 -7.25
CA ILE A 213 7.85 -21.24 -6.55
C ILE A 213 8.03 -20.71 -5.11
N PRO A 214 7.28 -19.66 -4.71
CA PRO A 214 7.36 -19.10 -3.37
C PRO A 214 6.99 -20.16 -2.31
N ASN A 215 7.59 -20.11 -1.13
CA ASN A 215 7.36 -20.99 0.01
C ASN A 215 7.72 -22.48 -0.23
N GLN A 216 8.25 -22.82 -1.42
CA GLN A 216 8.67 -24.18 -1.76
C GLN A 216 10.13 -24.27 -2.18
N THR A 217 10.71 -23.15 -2.63
CA THR A 217 12.10 -23.08 -3.09
C THR A 217 12.96 -22.40 -2.03
N SER A 218 13.93 -23.12 -1.47
CA SER A 218 14.94 -22.59 -0.54
C SER A 218 16.38 -22.77 -1.07
N ASP A 219 16.58 -23.74 -1.95
CA ASP A 219 17.84 -23.94 -2.67
C ASP A 219 17.74 -23.35 -4.08
N PHE A 220 18.38 -22.20 -4.27
CA PHE A 220 18.47 -21.47 -5.54
C PHE A 220 19.74 -21.83 -6.32
N THR A 221 20.63 -22.67 -5.76
CA THR A 221 21.93 -23.04 -6.35
C THR A 221 21.83 -23.51 -7.79
N PRO A 222 20.89 -24.39 -8.18
CA PRO A 222 20.78 -24.86 -9.57
C PRO A 222 20.45 -23.72 -10.54
N MET A 223 19.52 -22.81 -10.13
CA MET A 223 19.09 -21.68 -10.95
C MET A 223 20.20 -20.64 -11.10
N ILE A 224 20.89 -20.33 -10.01
CA ILE A 224 22.04 -19.40 -10.01
C ILE A 224 23.18 -19.96 -10.84
N SER A 225 23.48 -21.26 -10.72
CA SER A 225 24.52 -21.92 -11.52
C SER A 225 24.22 -21.84 -13.02
N LYS A 226 22.96 -22.07 -13.42
CA LYS A 226 22.52 -21.90 -14.80
C LYS A 226 22.67 -20.45 -15.27
N ALA A 227 22.20 -19.46 -14.50
CA ALA A 227 22.38 -18.05 -14.81
C ALA A 227 23.86 -17.68 -14.99
N LYS A 228 24.74 -18.16 -14.10
CA LYS A 228 26.21 -17.96 -14.17
C LYS A 228 26.81 -18.46 -15.47
N THR A 229 26.36 -19.63 -16.00
CA THR A 229 26.90 -20.16 -17.26
C THR A 229 26.61 -19.30 -18.48
N THR A 230 25.65 -18.39 -18.40
CA THR A 230 25.30 -17.45 -19.47
C THR A 230 26.15 -16.18 -19.51
N ASN A 231 27.00 -16.00 -18.48
CA ASN A 231 27.95 -14.91 -18.33
C ASN A 231 27.31 -13.50 -18.46
N PRO A 232 26.25 -13.17 -17.64
CA PRO A 232 25.63 -11.86 -17.65
C PRO A 232 26.51 -10.81 -16.95
N GLU A 233 26.33 -9.53 -17.28
CA GLU A 233 26.92 -8.39 -16.55
C GLU A 233 26.21 -8.11 -15.23
N ALA A 234 24.91 -8.44 -15.14
CA ALA A 234 24.13 -8.29 -13.92
C ALA A 234 23.18 -9.46 -13.68
N PHE A 235 22.83 -9.66 -12.42
CA PHE A 235 21.81 -10.59 -11.98
C PHE A 235 20.69 -9.87 -11.27
N PHE A 236 19.45 -10.12 -11.68
CA PHE A 236 18.25 -9.48 -11.15
C PHE A 236 17.33 -10.51 -10.50
N PRO A 237 17.50 -10.79 -9.18
CA PRO A 237 16.50 -11.51 -8.39
C PRO A 237 15.29 -10.62 -8.16
N VAL A 238 14.19 -10.90 -8.84
CA VAL A 238 12.87 -10.30 -8.59
C VAL A 238 12.19 -11.11 -7.50
N ALA A 239 12.46 -10.77 -6.26
CA ALA A 239 12.10 -11.56 -5.09
C ALA A 239 11.80 -10.66 -3.89
N TYR A 240 11.11 -11.20 -2.88
CA TYR A 240 10.95 -10.55 -1.58
C TYR A 240 12.27 -10.60 -0.80
N TYR A 241 12.40 -9.76 0.24
CA TYR A 241 13.70 -9.54 0.89
C TYR A 241 14.37 -10.81 1.45
N GLN A 242 13.59 -11.76 1.97
CA GLN A 242 14.12 -13.01 2.53
C GLN A 242 14.75 -13.90 1.45
N ASP A 243 14.00 -14.11 0.35
CA ASP A 243 14.51 -14.88 -0.78
C ASP A 243 15.67 -14.16 -1.45
N SER A 244 15.58 -12.83 -1.59
CA SER A 244 16.69 -12.02 -2.12
C SER A 244 17.97 -12.20 -1.30
N ALA A 245 17.85 -12.16 0.05
CA ALA A 245 19.00 -12.41 0.93
C ALA A 245 19.57 -13.83 0.75
N ASN A 246 18.71 -14.85 0.57
CA ASN A 246 19.14 -16.21 0.31
C ASN A 246 19.81 -16.34 -1.06
N ILE A 247 19.21 -15.76 -2.10
CA ILE A 247 19.72 -15.78 -3.47
C ILE A 247 21.10 -15.14 -3.54
N VAL A 248 21.28 -13.93 -2.98
CA VAL A 248 22.59 -13.24 -3.03
C VAL A 248 23.66 -13.98 -2.22
N ARG A 249 23.31 -14.62 -1.10
CA ARG A 249 24.26 -15.47 -0.34
C ARG A 249 24.68 -16.71 -1.14
N GLN A 250 23.72 -17.39 -1.78
CA GLN A 250 24.02 -18.56 -2.60
C GLN A 250 24.80 -18.17 -3.86
N ALA A 251 24.51 -17.02 -4.48
CA ALA A 251 25.30 -16.49 -5.58
C ALA A 251 26.76 -16.22 -5.17
N LYS A 252 26.97 -15.64 -3.98
CA LYS A 252 28.31 -15.44 -3.43
C LYS A 252 29.06 -16.75 -3.21
N ASN A 253 28.39 -17.75 -2.65
CA ASN A 253 28.98 -19.09 -2.43
C ASN A 253 29.37 -19.80 -3.75
N LEU A 254 28.73 -19.43 -4.84
CA LEU A 254 29.04 -19.93 -6.20
C LEU A 254 30.05 -19.05 -6.92
N ASP A 255 30.66 -18.05 -6.28
CA ASP A 255 31.55 -17.08 -6.94
C ASP A 255 30.89 -16.39 -8.16
N PHE A 256 29.57 -16.13 -8.07
CA PHE A 256 28.83 -15.38 -9.09
C PHE A 256 28.87 -13.89 -8.77
N ASN A 257 30.03 -13.27 -9.07
CA ASN A 257 30.34 -11.89 -8.75
C ASN A 257 29.97 -10.95 -9.92
N VAL A 258 28.69 -10.63 -10.06
CA VAL A 258 28.15 -9.68 -11.05
C VAL A 258 27.40 -8.56 -10.33
N GLN A 259 27.04 -7.49 -11.05
CA GLN A 259 26.19 -6.44 -10.46
C GLN A 259 24.86 -7.04 -10.03
N MET A 260 24.55 -6.93 -8.74
CA MET A 260 23.22 -7.29 -8.22
C MET A 260 22.24 -6.13 -8.43
N ILE A 261 21.11 -6.42 -9.06
CA ILE A 261 19.96 -5.52 -9.17
C ILE A 261 18.87 -6.08 -8.27
N LEU A 262 18.40 -5.30 -7.32
CA LEU A 262 17.37 -5.73 -6.35
C LEU A 262 16.02 -5.08 -6.67
N SER A 263 14.92 -5.81 -6.48
CA SER A 263 13.57 -5.27 -6.64
C SER A 263 13.22 -4.28 -5.51
N SER A 264 12.34 -3.33 -5.79
CA SER A 264 11.92 -2.29 -4.83
C SER A 264 11.34 -2.85 -3.51
N SER A 265 10.75 -4.05 -3.54
CA SER A 265 10.24 -4.75 -2.36
C SER A 265 11.32 -5.09 -1.33
N THR A 266 12.58 -5.08 -1.73
CA THR A 266 13.72 -5.41 -0.86
C THR A 266 14.28 -4.22 -0.10
N LEU A 267 13.71 -3.01 -0.26
CA LEU A 267 14.14 -1.81 0.47
C LEU A 267 13.74 -1.91 1.95
N LYS A 268 14.37 -2.82 2.66
CA LYS A 268 14.16 -3.10 4.09
C LYS A 268 15.49 -3.34 4.79
N GLN A 269 15.61 -2.84 6.02
CA GLN A 269 16.82 -3.08 6.83
C GLN A 269 17.08 -4.57 7.02
N GLU A 270 16.03 -5.38 7.11
CA GLU A 270 16.12 -6.83 7.28
C GLU A 270 16.86 -7.54 6.14
N LEU A 271 16.80 -7.02 4.90
CA LEU A 271 17.65 -7.53 3.82
C LEU A 271 19.13 -7.40 4.17
N ILE A 272 19.52 -6.21 4.63
CA ILE A 272 20.91 -5.93 5.00
C ILE A 272 21.32 -6.77 6.21
N ASP A 273 20.46 -6.88 7.22
CA ASP A 273 20.72 -7.69 8.42
C ASP A 273 20.96 -9.17 8.09
N LEU A 274 20.20 -9.72 7.13
CA LEU A 274 20.30 -11.11 6.69
C LEU A 274 21.50 -11.36 5.77
N ALA A 275 21.77 -10.47 4.84
CA ALA A 275 22.80 -10.65 3.81
C ALA A 275 24.13 -9.96 4.17
N ARG A 276 24.10 -8.99 5.10
CA ARG A 276 25.27 -8.23 5.58
C ARG A 276 26.05 -7.59 4.43
N ASP A 277 27.38 -7.72 4.46
CA ASP A 277 28.31 -7.20 3.46
C ASP A 277 28.16 -7.81 2.05
N ILE A 278 27.43 -8.93 1.92
CA ILE A 278 27.21 -9.59 0.63
C ILE A 278 26.36 -8.74 -0.33
N VAL A 279 25.48 -7.88 0.20
CA VAL A 279 24.66 -6.98 -0.62
C VAL A 279 25.31 -5.61 -0.84
N GLU A 280 26.53 -5.39 -0.34
CA GLU A 280 27.27 -4.16 -0.59
C GLU A 280 27.44 -3.92 -2.09
N GLY A 281 27.12 -2.73 -2.58
CA GLY A 281 27.14 -2.38 -4.00
C GLY A 281 25.93 -2.86 -4.81
N ALA A 282 24.95 -3.51 -4.20
CA ALA A 282 23.71 -3.86 -4.89
C ALA A 282 22.89 -2.62 -5.24
N PHE A 283 22.36 -2.59 -6.46
CA PHE A 283 21.54 -1.50 -6.99
C PHE A 283 20.06 -1.73 -6.70
N ILE A 284 19.34 -0.68 -6.34
CA ILE A 284 17.89 -0.69 -6.10
C ILE A 284 17.30 0.67 -6.48
N MET A 285 16.05 0.70 -6.94
CA MET A 285 15.26 1.93 -7.06
C MET A 285 13.96 1.81 -6.25
N ASN A 286 13.50 2.93 -5.71
CA ASN A 286 12.22 2.98 -5.01
C ASN A 286 11.65 4.41 -5.07
N ALA A 287 10.34 4.55 -4.90
CA ALA A 287 9.70 5.86 -4.76
C ALA A 287 10.01 6.54 -3.40
N TYR A 288 10.64 5.83 -2.49
CA TYR A 288 11.15 6.35 -1.23
C TYR A 288 12.55 6.94 -1.41
N SER A 289 12.78 8.11 -0.81
CA SER A 289 14.13 8.66 -0.65
C SER A 289 14.57 8.56 0.81
N PRO A 290 15.79 8.06 1.10
CA PRO A 290 16.34 8.06 2.45
C PRO A 290 16.64 9.48 2.98
N ASP A 291 16.61 10.49 2.10
CA ASP A 291 16.94 11.88 2.42
C ASP A 291 15.72 12.72 2.87
N ILE A 292 14.54 12.11 2.97
CA ILE A 292 13.37 12.81 3.49
C ILE A 292 13.61 13.19 4.95
N ASN A 293 13.51 14.49 5.24
CA ASN A 293 13.84 15.05 6.55
C ASN A 293 12.76 16.02 7.08
N THR A 294 11.52 15.89 6.62
CA THR A 294 10.42 16.72 7.15
C THR A 294 10.17 16.39 8.63
N PRO A 295 9.74 17.37 9.45
CA PRO A 295 9.46 17.12 10.86
C PRO A 295 8.44 15.97 11.08
N GLU A 296 7.42 15.86 10.21
CA GLU A 296 6.42 14.80 10.30
C GLU A 296 7.04 13.42 9.97
N PHE A 297 7.86 13.35 8.92
CA PHE A 297 8.58 12.13 8.58
C PHE A 297 9.47 11.66 9.75
N ILE A 298 10.29 12.56 10.29
CA ILE A 298 11.19 12.23 11.42
C ILE A 298 10.38 11.71 12.61
N ARG A 299 9.25 12.34 12.92
CA ARG A 299 8.37 11.92 14.02
C ARG A 299 7.77 10.53 13.80
N VAL A 300 7.16 10.29 12.64
CA VAL A 300 6.47 9.02 12.34
C VAL A 300 7.47 7.87 12.27
N ILE A 301 8.58 8.05 11.55
CA ILE A 301 9.64 7.04 11.45
C ILE A 301 10.31 6.81 12.82
N GLY A 302 10.53 7.89 13.60
CA GLY A 302 11.05 7.78 14.96
C GLY A 302 10.12 7.01 15.91
N GLU A 303 8.80 7.22 15.82
CA GLU A 303 7.82 6.45 16.59
C GLU A 303 7.78 4.97 16.15
N TYR A 304 7.84 4.70 14.86
CA TYR A 304 7.96 3.34 14.33
C TYR A 304 9.22 2.66 14.86
N THR A 305 10.37 3.32 14.75
CA THR A 305 11.67 2.80 15.23
C THR A 305 11.65 2.53 16.74
N LYS A 306 11.05 3.44 17.52
CA LYS A 306 10.89 3.25 18.98
C LYS A 306 10.04 2.03 19.32
N ARG A 307 8.98 1.75 18.56
CA ARG A 307 8.11 0.59 18.80
C ARG A 307 8.73 -0.75 18.40
N THR A 308 9.53 -0.74 17.34
CA THR A 308 9.98 -1.98 16.69
C THR A 308 11.46 -2.29 16.90
N GLY A 309 12.27 -1.27 17.24
CA GLY A 309 13.72 -1.35 17.21
C GLY A 309 14.31 -1.35 15.78
N LYS A 310 13.46 -1.19 14.74
CA LYS A 310 13.85 -1.24 13.33
C LYS A 310 13.68 0.11 12.67
N GLN A 311 14.50 0.39 11.66
CA GLN A 311 14.33 1.58 10.83
C GLN A 311 13.03 1.47 10.01
N GLY A 312 12.24 2.55 9.96
CA GLY A 312 11.08 2.61 9.09
C GLY A 312 11.48 2.69 7.62
N ASP A 313 10.64 2.15 6.77
CA ASP A 313 10.87 1.98 5.34
C ASP A 313 9.73 2.55 4.48
N ALA A 314 9.77 2.30 3.17
CA ALA A 314 8.72 2.72 2.24
C ALA A 314 7.33 2.20 2.61
N PHE A 315 7.23 1.00 3.19
CA PHE A 315 5.95 0.38 3.56
C PHE A 315 5.28 1.12 4.71
N VAL A 316 6.07 1.63 5.68
CA VAL A 316 5.56 2.49 6.76
C VAL A 316 4.92 3.73 6.18
N MET A 317 5.62 4.44 5.29
CA MET A 317 5.16 5.71 4.74
C MET A 317 3.95 5.52 3.83
N GLN A 318 4.01 4.58 2.91
CA GLN A 318 2.94 4.34 1.95
C GLN A 318 1.64 3.98 2.66
N THR A 319 1.71 3.12 3.69
CA THR A 319 0.54 2.71 4.45
C THR A 319 0.00 3.82 5.34
N TYR A 320 0.87 4.55 6.04
CA TYR A 320 0.50 5.74 6.81
C TYR A 320 -0.23 6.76 5.93
N ASP A 321 0.35 7.08 4.77
CA ASP A 321 -0.20 8.04 3.81
C ASP A 321 -1.59 7.62 3.33
N VAL A 322 -1.81 6.33 3.00
CA VAL A 322 -3.11 5.81 2.55
C VAL A 322 -4.20 6.05 3.61
N VAL A 323 -3.93 5.71 4.87
CA VAL A 323 -4.90 5.88 5.95
C VAL A 323 -5.20 7.36 6.19
N LYS A 324 -4.17 8.21 6.21
CA LYS A 324 -4.30 9.66 6.36
C LYS A 324 -5.07 10.29 5.20
N GLN A 325 -4.77 9.88 3.97
CA GLN A 325 -5.43 10.40 2.77
C GLN A 325 -6.91 9.99 2.69
N LEU A 326 -7.24 8.76 3.08
CA LEU A 326 -8.63 8.31 3.20
C LEU A 326 -9.40 9.17 4.24
N ALA A 327 -8.82 9.39 5.40
CA ALA A 327 -9.42 10.25 6.42
C ALA A 327 -9.61 11.69 5.93
N THR A 328 -8.60 12.25 5.24
CA THR A 328 -8.68 13.57 4.61
C THR A 328 -9.78 13.62 3.54
N ALA A 329 -9.91 12.57 2.74
CA ALA A 329 -10.96 12.49 1.72
C ALA A 329 -12.37 12.45 2.34
N VAL A 330 -12.53 11.77 3.48
CA VAL A 330 -13.80 11.75 4.25
C VAL A 330 -14.16 13.14 4.74
N ASP A 331 -13.20 13.87 5.31
CA ASP A 331 -13.41 15.25 5.80
C ASP A 331 -13.73 16.20 4.65
N MET A 332 -12.97 16.17 3.57
CA MET A 332 -13.20 17.01 2.39
C MET A 332 -14.54 16.72 1.70
N ALA A 333 -14.98 15.46 1.72
CA ALA A 333 -16.28 15.04 1.19
C ALA A 333 -17.45 15.51 2.07
N GLY A 334 -17.20 15.79 3.36
CA GLY A 334 -18.26 16.05 4.35
C GLY A 334 -19.25 14.90 4.47
N SER A 335 -18.84 13.67 4.14
CA SER A 335 -19.75 12.51 3.99
C SER A 335 -19.04 11.21 4.32
N ASP A 336 -19.81 10.22 4.78
CA ASP A 336 -19.38 8.82 4.92
C ASP A 336 -19.96 7.91 3.81
N ASP A 337 -20.49 8.51 2.75
CA ASP A 337 -20.89 7.76 1.55
C ASP A 337 -19.65 7.38 0.73
N PRO A 338 -19.39 6.09 0.49
CA PRO A 338 -18.18 5.66 -0.21
C PRO A 338 -18.09 6.18 -1.66
N VAL A 339 -19.22 6.47 -2.32
CA VAL A 339 -19.21 7.03 -3.68
C VAL A 339 -18.73 8.48 -3.65
N VAL A 340 -19.23 9.29 -2.70
CA VAL A 340 -18.83 10.70 -2.54
C VAL A 340 -17.36 10.81 -2.12
N VAL A 341 -16.94 9.97 -1.16
CA VAL A 341 -15.54 9.92 -0.71
C VAL A 341 -14.60 9.48 -1.84
N ARG A 342 -15.02 8.48 -2.63
CA ARG A 342 -14.28 8.01 -3.81
C ARG A 342 -14.07 9.15 -4.83
N GLU A 343 -15.11 9.91 -5.15
CA GLU A 343 -15.01 11.06 -6.06
C GLU A 343 -14.04 12.11 -5.52
N THR A 344 -14.13 12.40 -4.21
CA THR A 344 -13.23 13.35 -3.54
C THR A 344 -11.78 12.87 -3.60
N LEU A 345 -11.53 11.58 -3.30
CA LEU A 345 -10.19 10.98 -3.35
C LEU A 345 -9.61 11.04 -4.76
N ALA A 346 -10.39 10.68 -5.80
CA ALA A 346 -9.95 10.69 -7.19
C ALA A 346 -9.60 12.10 -7.71
N ASN A 347 -10.26 13.13 -7.19
CA ASN A 347 -10.03 14.51 -7.60
C ASN A 347 -9.03 15.26 -6.70
N MET A 348 -8.50 14.62 -5.66
CA MET A 348 -7.53 15.23 -4.74
C MET A 348 -6.22 15.54 -5.46
N LYS A 349 -5.77 16.80 -5.41
CA LYS A 349 -4.53 17.27 -6.02
C LYS A 349 -3.56 17.76 -4.96
N GLY A 350 -2.27 17.53 -5.22
CA GLY A 350 -1.19 18.03 -4.37
C GLY A 350 -1.27 17.54 -2.91
N TYR A 351 -1.73 16.31 -2.69
CA TYR A 351 -1.76 15.76 -1.35
C TYR A 351 -0.35 15.75 -0.74
N ASN A 352 -0.20 16.39 0.40
CA ASN A 352 1.08 16.48 1.10
C ASN A 352 1.30 15.24 1.94
N ALA A 353 1.83 14.20 1.33
CA ALA A 353 2.11 12.92 1.97
C ALA A 353 3.42 12.95 2.77
N LEU A 354 3.59 11.98 3.67
CA LEU A 354 4.83 11.77 4.43
C LEU A 354 6.03 11.58 3.50
N SER A 355 5.80 10.94 2.37
CA SER A 355 6.78 10.69 1.29
C SER A 355 6.95 11.87 0.31
N GLY A 356 6.39 13.04 0.63
CA GLY A 356 6.33 14.21 -0.24
C GLY A 356 5.05 14.31 -1.07
N PRO A 357 4.80 15.46 -1.69
CA PRO A 357 3.56 15.70 -2.43
C PRO A 357 3.49 14.82 -3.68
N TYR A 358 2.30 14.33 -4.00
CA TYR A 358 2.01 13.60 -5.23
C TYR A 358 0.58 13.82 -5.72
N ASN A 359 0.33 13.45 -6.96
CA ASN A 359 -0.99 13.45 -7.57
C ASN A 359 -1.42 12.02 -7.91
N MET A 360 -2.72 11.80 -7.88
CA MET A 360 -3.32 10.62 -8.47
C MET A 360 -3.54 10.85 -9.98
N ASN A 361 -3.33 9.83 -10.81
CA ASN A 361 -3.77 9.84 -12.19
C ASN A 361 -5.29 9.52 -12.29
N GLU A 362 -5.82 9.50 -13.50
CA GLU A 362 -7.25 9.23 -13.75
C GLU A 362 -7.68 7.81 -13.35
N LEU A 363 -6.74 6.88 -13.25
CA LEU A 363 -7.00 5.50 -12.83
C LEU A 363 -6.92 5.29 -11.32
N GLY A 364 -6.48 6.29 -10.55
CA GLY A 364 -6.28 6.15 -9.11
C GLY A 364 -4.88 5.63 -8.71
N ASP A 365 -3.88 5.78 -9.60
CA ASP A 365 -2.49 5.47 -9.29
C ASP A 365 -1.74 6.70 -8.81
N ALA A 366 -0.90 6.56 -7.78
CA ALA A 366 0.01 7.61 -7.38
C ALA A 366 1.14 7.78 -8.43
N VAL A 367 1.30 9.01 -8.90
CA VAL A 367 2.39 9.38 -9.82
C VAL A 367 3.60 9.81 -8.99
N ARG A 368 4.64 8.98 -8.99
CA ARG A 368 5.87 9.20 -8.21
C ARG A 368 7.11 8.95 -9.06
N SER A 369 8.17 9.72 -8.83
CA SER A 369 9.49 9.44 -9.38
C SER A 369 10.23 8.42 -8.51
N LEU A 370 11.06 7.58 -9.14
CA LEU A 370 11.93 6.67 -8.42
C LEU A 370 13.28 7.32 -8.10
N VAL A 371 13.84 6.94 -6.98
CA VAL A 371 15.16 7.34 -6.51
C VAL A 371 16.10 6.16 -6.68
N PRO A 372 17.17 6.29 -7.49
CA PRO A 372 18.20 5.27 -7.61
C PRO A 372 19.11 5.27 -6.38
N MET A 373 19.45 4.06 -5.91
CA MET A 373 20.26 3.86 -4.71
C MET A 373 21.23 2.70 -4.90
N PHE A 374 22.34 2.76 -4.16
CA PHE A 374 23.19 1.61 -3.86
C PHE A 374 23.16 1.29 -2.36
N ILE A 375 23.38 0.03 -2.02
CA ILE A 375 23.71 -0.32 -0.64
C ILE A 375 25.19 0.02 -0.44
N LYS A 376 25.47 0.97 0.48
CA LYS A 376 26.82 1.41 0.85
C LYS A 376 26.96 1.47 2.35
N ASN A 377 28.01 0.82 2.88
CA ASN A 377 28.29 0.76 4.32
C ASN A 377 27.07 0.25 5.12
N GLY A 378 26.36 -0.76 4.59
CA GLY A 378 25.17 -1.32 5.21
C GLY A 378 23.95 -0.40 5.23
N LYS A 379 23.85 0.56 4.31
CA LYS A 379 22.73 1.51 4.20
C LYS A 379 22.32 1.71 2.76
N PHE A 380 21.02 1.90 2.54
CA PHE A 380 20.53 2.39 1.25
C PHE A 380 20.94 3.84 1.07
N THR A 381 21.73 4.10 0.05
CA THR A 381 22.34 5.43 -0.20
C THR A 381 21.94 5.88 -1.59
N ARG A 382 21.34 7.06 -1.67
CA ARG A 382 20.97 7.69 -2.93
C ARG A 382 22.20 7.89 -3.83
N ILE A 383 21.97 7.75 -5.13
CA ILE A 383 22.93 8.13 -6.16
C ILE A 383 22.60 9.57 -6.54
N ASP A 384 23.55 10.48 -6.31
CA ASP A 384 23.48 11.85 -6.84
C ASP A 384 23.87 11.79 -8.32
N ASP A 385 23.04 12.39 -9.18
CA ASP A 385 23.30 12.51 -10.64
C ASP A 385 24.47 13.45 -10.95
#